data_d169483b5bf9044c100afc32ae2c069a
#
_entry.id   d169483b5bf9044c100afc32ae2c069a
#
_cell.length_a   1.000
_cell.length_b   1.000
_cell.length_c   1.000
_cell.angle_alpha   90.00
_cell.angle_beta   90.00
_cell.angle_gamma   90.00
#
_symmetry.space_group_name_H-M   'P 1'
#
loop_
_entity.id
_entity.type
_entity.pdbx_description
1 polymer ?
#
loop_
_entity_poly.entity_id
_entity_poly.type
_entity_poly.pdbx_seq_one_letter_code
_entity_poly.pdbx_strand_id
1 'polypeptide(L)'
;VNDAPAAGVTVSMQNCSIYVGTQFGVYQTPYNVGDVTARTLKKIASVRPGGSGDHSTTSVAVSGTTLYASVGSSCNACTESDPTRATIEQMHLDGSAMTPKAIHIRNAIGISVNPGSGALWAGDAGQDSLPAGHPYEFFDDVSAHAGVADYGWPRCEENHLAYQAGANCSSEVAPRVEFPAYETIIGTTFYEPPAAAAHALPSAYRGGAFVAMRGSWHTNASGIAVAPPFVAFVPMSGDSPKTAVNWKTPTTQWSAFLTGFQSANGSRIGRPTGVAVGPQGSLFVADDQSGFIYRIRP
;
A
#
# COMPACT_ATOMS: atom_id res chain seq x y z
N VAL A 1 -5.14 13.79 17.88
CA VAL A 1 -6.41 13.58 17.16
C VAL A 1 -7.25 12.63 18.00
N ASN A 2 -8.46 13.06 18.41
CA ASN A 2 -9.33 12.24 19.27
C ASN A 2 -9.85 10.97 18.60
N ASP A 3 -9.75 10.89 17.30
CA ASP A 3 -10.11 9.74 16.47
C ASP A 3 -8.89 9.01 15.89
N ALA A 4 -7.74 9.16 16.54
CA ALA A 4 -6.53 8.44 16.11
C ALA A 4 -6.81 6.93 16.10
N PRO A 5 -6.42 6.23 15.03
CA PRO A 5 -6.76 4.83 14.87
C PRO A 5 -5.90 3.93 15.76
N ALA A 6 -6.45 2.79 16.09
CA ALA A 6 -5.65 1.67 16.56
C ALA A 6 -4.73 1.09 15.46
N ALA A 7 -5.00 1.40 14.18
CA ALA A 7 -4.38 0.76 13.02
C ALA A 7 -3.39 1.62 12.24
N GLY A 8 -2.92 2.71 12.81
CA GLY A 8 -1.89 3.53 12.19
C GLY A 8 -2.42 4.74 11.42
N VAL A 9 -1.51 5.62 11.16
CA VAL A 9 -1.72 6.89 10.47
C VAL A 9 -0.79 6.93 9.28
N THR A 10 -1.31 7.29 8.11
CA THR A 10 -0.48 7.55 6.94
C THR A 10 -0.41 9.04 6.67
N VAL A 11 0.70 9.48 6.13
CA VAL A 11 1.01 10.90 5.94
C VAL A 11 1.49 11.13 4.53
N SER A 12 0.98 12.16 3.89
CA SER A 12 1.52 12.71 2.65
C SER A 12 1.67 14.21 2.78
N MET A 13 2.59 14.83 2.03
CA MET A 13 2.88 16.25 2.10
C MET A 13 2.80 16.89 0.73
N GLN A 14 2.09 18.01 0.63
CA GLN A 14 1.96 18.80 -0.58
C GLN A 14 1.66 20.26 -0.22
N ASN A 15 2.24 21.21 -0.94
CA ASN A 15 1.96 22.65 -0.81
C ASN A 15 2.05 23.19 0.64
N CYS A 16 3.13 22.82 1.36
CA CYS A 16 3.32 23.18 2.77
C CYS A 16 2.18 22.70 3.68
N SER A 17 1.56 21.60 3.36
CA SER A 17 0.55 20.92 4.16
C SER A 17 0.92 19.46 4.35
N ILE A 18 0.61 18.92 5.52
CA ILE A 18 0.66 17.49 5.80
C ILE A 18 -0.78 16.98 5.80
N TYR A 19 -1.02 15.90 5.07
CA TYR A 19 -2.28 15.18 5.05
C TYR A 19 -2.14 13.92 5.89
N VAL A 20 -3.12 13.64 6.71
CA VAL A 20 -3.11 12.53 7.67
C VAL A 20 -4.37 11.71 7.50
N GLY A 21 -4.22 10.45 7.07
CA GLY A 21 -5.30 9.48 7.07
C GLY A 21 -5.48 8.86 8.45
N THR A 22 -6.71 8.80 8.93
CA THR A 22 -7.10 8.15 10.18
C THR A 22 -8.26 7.21 9.94
N GLN A 23 -8.61 6.40 10.93
CA GLN A 23 -9.76 5.51 10.85
C GLN A 23 -11.07 6.22 10.45
N PHE A 24 -11.22 7.50 10.80
CA PHE A 24 -12.48 8.22 10.66
C PHE A 24 -12.46 9.32 9.61
N GLY A 25 -11.34 9.55 8.96
CA GLY A 25 -11.26 10.60 7.96
C GLY A 25 -9.87 11.02 7.59
N VAL A 26 -9.84 12.03 6.74
CA VAL A 26 -8.60 12.69 6.30
C VAL A 26 -8.51 14.07 6.94
N TYR A 27 -7.33 14.37 7.45
CA TYR A 27 -6.99 15.63 8.11
C TYR A 27 -5.89 16.35 7.35
N GLN A 28 -5.86 17.65 7.52
CA GLN A 28 -4.81 18.52 7.00
C GLN A 28 -4.25 19.38 8.12
N THR A 29 -2.94 19.63 8.10
CA THR A 29 -2.28 20.61 8.95
C THR A 29 -1.23 21.37 8.15
N PRO A 30 -1.07 22.68 8.35
CA PRO A 30 0.04 23.44 7.77
C PRO A 30 1.38 22.91 8.28
N TYR A 31 2.39 22.93 7.43
CA TYR A 31 3.75 22.55 7.77
C TYR A 31 4.76 23.55 7.21
N ASN A 32 5.71 23.96 8.03
CA ASN A 32 6.90 24.66 7.58
C ASN A 32 8.12 23.77 7.79
N VAL A 33 9.09 23.88 6.91
CA VAL A 33 10.37 23.13 7.04
C VAL A 33 10.99 23.43 8.41
N GLY A 34 11.25 22.37 9.18
CA GLY A 34 11.77 22.46 10.54
C GLY A 34 10.73 22.41 11.65
N ASP A 35 9.43 22.40 11.34
CA ASP A 35 8.41 22.16 12.36
C ASP A 35 8.62 20.76 12.97
N VAL A 36 8.76 20.69 14.29
CA VAL A 36 8.93 19.44 15.06
C VAL A 36 7.68 19.04 15.84
N THR A 37 6.64 19.88 15.81
CA THR A 37 5.34 19.64 16.43
C THR A 37 4.24 19.87 15.41
N ALA A 38 3.23 18.98 15.42
CA ALA A 38 2.06 19.17 14.59
C ALA A 38 1.26 20.40 15.06
N ARG A 39 0.81 21.21 14.12
CA ARG A 39 -0.16 22.27 14.37
C ARG A 39 -1.56 21.67 14.44
N THR A 40 -2.58 22.50 14.65
CA THR A 40 -3.97 22.05 14.71
C THR A 40 -4.34 21.28 13.42
N LEU A 41 -4.81 20.08 13.60
CA LEU A 41 -5.34 19.23 12.53
C LEU A 41 -6.78 19.64 12.23
N LYS A 42 -7.06 19.92 10.96
CA LYS A 42 -8.41 20.17 10.46
C LYS A 42 -8.89 18.94 9.70
N LYS A 43 -10.03 18.38 10.08
CA LYS A 43 -10.69 17.34 9.29
C LYS A 43 -11.20 17.94 7.99
N ILE A 44 -10.82 17.36 6.85
CA ILE A 44 -11.19 17.85 5.52
C ILE A 44 -12.12 16.87 4.78
N ALA A 45 -12.02 15.57 5.08
CA ALA A 45 -12.94 14.58 4.53
C ALA A 45 -13.30 13.52 5.59
N SER A 46 -14.52 13.01 5.51
CA SER A 46 -14.96 11.87 6.31
C SER A 46 -15.01 10.64 5.42
N VAL A 47 -14.31 9.59 5.83
CA VAL A 47 -14.52 8.26 5.32
C VAL A 47 -15.24 7.45 6.38
N ARG A 48 -15.98 6.43 5.98
CA ARG A 48 -16.73 5.63 6.95
C ARG A 48 -15.77 5.00 7.95
N PRO A 49 -15.95 5.27 9.22
CA PRO A 49 -15.18 4.58 10.24
C PRO A 49 -15.43 3.09 10.16
N GLY A 50 -14.40 2.33 10.44
CA GLY A 50 -14.46 0.87 10.38
C GLY A 50 -15.46 0.27 11.29
N GLY A 51 -16.42 0.81 11.90
CA GLY A 51 -17.32 0.12 12.81
C GLY A 51 -16.57 -1.00 13.57
N SER A 52 -17.19 -2.10 13.79
CA SER A 52 -16.55 -3.38 14.17
C SER A 52 -16.14 -4.13 12.89
N GLY A 53 -15.18 -3.63 12.13
CA GLY A 53 -14.73 -4.25 10.88
C GLY A 53 -13.27 -4.66 10.93
N ASP A 54 -12.85 -5.50 10.00
CA ASP A 54 -11.51 -6.06 9.96
C ASP A 54 -10.45 -4.99 9.66
N HIS A 55 -10.79 -4.00 8.80
CA HIS A 55 -9.83 -3.00 8.36
C HIS A 55 -10.24 -1.59 8.75
N SER A 56 -9.39 -0.94 9.50
CA SER A 56 -9.56 0.46 9.95
C SER A 56 -8.57 1.42 9.26
N THR A 57 -7.80 0.93 8.30
CA THR A 57 -6.78 1.69 7.61
C THR A 57 -7.39 2.72 6.67
N THR A 58 -6.84 3.93 6.69
CA THR A 58 -7.03 4.97 5.68
C THR A 58 -5.66 5.50 5.33
N SER A 59 -5.10 5.04 4.20
CA SER A 59 -3.83 5.55 3.69
C SER A 59 -4.05 6.72 2.76
N VAL A 60 -3.14 7.70 2.77
CA VAL A 60 -3.25 8.90 1.94
C VAL A 60 -2.02 9.08 1.05
N ALA A 61 -2.26 9.54 -0.17
CA ALA A 61 -1.22 9.96 -1.10
C ALA A 61 -1.66 11.20 -1.87
N VAL A 62 -0.71 12.02 -2.29
CA VAL A 62 -1.00 13.26 -3.04
C VAL A 62 -0.25 13.26 -4.36
N SER A 63 -0.96 13.56 -5.44
CA SER A 63 -0.38 13.80 -6.77
C SER A 63 -0.92 15.12 -7.33
N GLY A 64 -0.03 16.09 -7.51
CA GLY A 64 -0.42 17.40 -8.00
C GLY A 64 -1.50 18.08 -7.12
N THR A 65 -2.69 18.23 -7.65
CA THR A 65 -3.85 18.83 -6.96
C THR A 65 -4.85 17.80 -6.45
N THR A 66 -4.54 16.50 -6.58
CA THR A 66 -5.42 15.41 -6.19
C THR A 66 -4.91 14.74 -4.92
N LEU A 67 -5.79 14.58 -3.94
CA LEU A 67 -5.59 13.81 -2.73
C LEU A 67 -6.32 12.47 -2.89
N TYR A 68 -5.61 11.38 -2.63
CA TYR A 68 -6.15 10.03 -2.61
C TYR A 68 -6.24 9.51 -1.19
N ALA A 69 -7.29 8.74 -0.91
CA ALA A 69 -7.47 8.07 0.37
C ALA A 69 -7.97 6.64 0.13
N SER A 70 -7.21 5.64 0.54
CA SER A 70 -7.68 4.25 0.51
C SER A 70 -8.46 3.92 1.78
N VAL A 71 -9.54 3.18 1.65
CA VAL A 71 -10.41 2.79 2.76
C VAL A 71 -10.61 1.27 2.72
N GLY A 72 -10.11 0.59 3.73
CA GLY A 72 -10.19 -0.86 3.81
C GLY A 72 -11.62 -1.38 4.02
N SER A 73 -11.85 -2.63 3.67
CA SER A 73 -13.13 -3.33 3.81
C SER A 73 -13.56 -3.49 5.26
N SER A 74 -14.85 -3.70 5.49
CA SER A 74 -15.40 -3.97 6.82
C SER A 74 -15.28 -5.44 7.25
N CYS A 75 -14.86 -6.31 6.34
CA CYS A 75 -14.83 -7.75 6.55
C CYS A 75 -13.77 -8.42 5.66
N ASN A 76 -13.51 -9.70 5.91
CA ASN A 76 -12.63 -10.49 5.06
C ASN A 76 -13.16 -10.63 3.63
N ALA A 77 -14.44 -10.99 3.48
CA ALA A 77 -15.11 -11.15 2.19
C ALA A 77 -16.63 -10.93 2.35
N CYS A 78 -17.12 -9.77 1.96
CA CYS A 78 -18.55 -9.43 1.99
C CYS A 78 -18.90 -8.39 0.93
N THR A 79 -20.18 -8.17 0.71
CA THR A 79 -20.65 -6.98 0.01
C THR A 79 -20.67 -5.82 1.00
N GLU A 80 -19.95 -4.76 0.72
CA GLU A 80 -19.93 -3.58 1.56
C GLU A 80 -21.27 -2.87 1.54
N SER A 81 -21.72 -2.46 2.72
CA SER A 81 -22.95 -1.63 2.86
C SER A 81 -22.64 -0.14 2.73
N ASP A 82 -21.39 0.24 2.93
CA ASP A 82 -20.91 1.61 2.79
C ASP A 82 -20.09 1.74 1.51
N PRO A 83 -20.48 2.62 0.57
CA PRO A 83 -19.83 2.73 -0.73
C PRO A 83 -18.40 3.28 -0.68
N THR A 84 -17.95 3.83 0.46
CA THR A 84 -16.56 4.30 0.63
C THR A 84 -15.62 3.21 1.12
N ARG A 85 -16.14 2.02 1.43
CA ARG A 85 -15.30 0.90 1.88
C ARG A 85 -14.82 0.04 0.71
N ALA A 86 -13.67 -0.58 0.90
CA ALA A 86 -12.96 -1.34 -0.14
C ALA A 86 -12.75 -0.49 -1.40
N THR A 87 -12.32 0.77 -1.21
CA THR A 87 -12.14 1.77 -2.27
C THR A 87 -10.82 2.53 -2.12
N ILE A 88 -10.45 3.20 -3.20
CA ILE A 88 -9.54 4.34 -3.16
C ILE A 88 -10.33 5.55 -3.64
N GLU A 89 -10.56 6.49 -2.73
CA GLU A 89 -11.21 7.75 -3.02
C GLU A 89 -10.21 8.77 -3.58
N GLN A 90 -10.67 9.63 -4.50
CA GLN A 90 -9.96 10.81 -4.97
C GLN A 90 -10.74 12.06 -4.62
N MET A 91 -10.05 13.15 -4.30
CA MET A 91 -10.67 14.42 -3.90
C MET A 91 -9.71 15.59 -4.15
N HIS A 92 -10.22 16.80 -4.07
CA HIS A 92 -9.37 17.99 -4.03
C HIS A 92 -8.57 18.06 -2.74
N LEU A 93 -7.51 18.89 -2.72
CA LEU A 93 -6.64 19.05 -1.53
C LEU A 93 -7.37 19.63 -0.30
N ASP A 94 -8.53 20.20 -0.46
CA ASP A 94 -9.39 20.68 0.63
C ASP A 94 -10.41 19.64 1.11
N GLY A 95 -10.40 18.44 0.52
CA GLY A 95 -11.32 17.34 0.82
C GLY A 95 -12.62 17.37 0.04
N SER A 96 -12.86 18.37 -0.80
CA SER A 96 -14.07 18.48 -1.61
C SER A 96 -14.06 17.54 -2.82
N ALA A 97 -15.23 17.32 -3.43
CA ALA A 97 -15.43 16.54 -4.64
C ALA A 97 -14.92 15.08 -4.53
N MET A 98 -15.10 14.45 -3.38
CA MET A 98 -14.71 13.05 -3.15
C MET A 98 -15.53 12.11 -4.04
N THR A 99 -14.81 11.28 -4.81
CA THR A 99 -15.36 10.26 -5.69
C THR A 99 -14.44 9.04 -5.73
N PRO A 100 -14.94 7.83 -6.01
CA PRO A 100 -14.08 6.66 -6.12
C PRO A 100 -13.16 6.75 -7.35
N LYS A 101 -11.88 6.44 -7.16
CA LYS A 101 -10.90 6.16 -8.23
C LYS A 101 -10.74 4.66 -8.44
N ALA A 102 -10.85 3.87 -7.37
CA ALA A 102 -10.91 2.40 -7.43
C ALA A 102 -11.97 1.87 -6.48
N ILE A 103 -12.59 0.75 -6.84
CA ILE A 103 -13.61 0.03 -6.06
C ILE A 103 -13.27 -1.46 -5.99
N HIS A 104 -13.88 -2.15 -5.05
CA HIS A 104 -13.69 -3.59 -4.84
C HIS A 104 -12.20 -3.95 -4.71
N ILE A 105 -11.44 -3.08 -4.06
CA ILE A 105 -10.06 -3.29 -3.63
C ILE A 105 -10.06 -3.49 -2.11
N ARG A 106 -9.75 -4.70 -1.65
CA ARG A 106 -10.06 -5.14 -0.29
C ARG A 106 -9.43 -4.27 0.79
N ASN A 107 -8.13 -4.09 0.74
CA ASN A 107 -7.41 -3.33 1.75
C ASN A 107 -6.09 -2.79 1.19
N ALA A 108 -6.19 -1.78 0.36
CA ALA A 108 -5.03 -1.11 -0.24
C ALA A 108 -4.30 -0.25 0.80
N ILE A 109 -3.41 -0.86 1.59
CA ILE A 109 -2.68 -0.18 2.66
C ILE A 109 -1.50 0.61 2.09
N GLY A 110 -0.71 -0.01 1.23
CA GLY A 110 0.47 0.62 0.63
C GLY A 110 0.11 1.42 -0.61
N ILE A 111 -0.24 2.70 -0.46
CA ILE A 111 -0.44 3.58 -1.62
C ILE A 111 0.71 4.57 -1.76
N SER A 112 1.16 4.80 -2.98
CA SER A 112 2.21 5.76 -3.30
C SER A 112 2.03 6.36 -4.68
N VAL A 113 2.66 7.51 -4.90
CA VAL A 113 2.67 8.19 -6.20
C VAL A 113 4.06 8.02 -6.80
N ASN A 114 4.13 7.62 -8.07
CA ASN A 114 5.36 7.64 -8.82
C ASN A 114 5.76 9.10 -9.07
N PRO A 115 6.86 9.61 -8.51
CA PRO A 115 7.22 11.03 -8.64
C PRO A 115 7.59 11.42 -10.07
N GLY A 116 7.94 10.46 -10.93
CA GLY A 116 8.28 10.73 -12.33
C GLY A 116 7.07 11.01 -13.22
N SER A 117 5.94 10.34 -12.97
CA SER A 117 4.72 10.43 -13.78
C SER A 117 3.53 11.07 -13.07
N GLY A 118 3.51 11.03 -11.74
CA GLY A 118 2.35 11.37 -10.94
C GLY A 118 1.32 10.24 -10.82
N ALA A 119 1.60 9.05 -11.34
CA ALA A 119 0.69 7.91 -11.29
C ALA A 119 0.52 7.39 -9.86
N LEU A 120 -0.72 7.11 -9.48
CA LEU A 120 -1.06 6.46 -8.21
C LEU A 120 -0.89 4.96 -8.34
N TRP A 121 -0.10 4.39 -7.46
CA TRP A 121 0.07 2.95 -7.30
C TRP A 121 -0.48 2.49 -5.95
N ALA A 122 -1.07 1.29 -5.93
CA ALA A 122 -1.66 0.71 -4.73
C ALA A 122 -1.25 -0.75 -4.57
N GLY A 123 -0.85 -1.10 -3.34
CA GLY A 123 -0.65 -2.49 -2.92
C GLY A 123 -1.82 -2.95 -2.07
N ASP A 124 -2.45 -4.04 -2.49
CA ASP A 124 -3.61 -4.62 -1.81
C ASP A 124 -3.24 -5.84 -0.98
N ALA A 125 -3.93 -5.99 0.12
CA ALA A 125 -3.92 -7.19 0.94
C ALA A 125 -5.17 -8.02 0.66
N GLY A 126 -4.99 -9.15 -0.01
CA GLY A 126 -6.04 -10.07 -0.46
C GLY A 126 -6.82 -10.73 0.67
N GLN A 127 -7.91 -11.41 0.34
CA GLN A 127 -8.74 -12.06 1.34
C GLN A 127 -8.08 -13.31 1.94
N ASP A 128 -8.41 -13.56 3.20
CA ASP A 128 -7.94 -14.73 3.93
C ASP A 128 -8.83 -15.95 3.68
N SER A 129 -8.30 -17.13 3.98
CA SER A 129 -9.06 -18.40 4.01
C SER A 129 -9.50 -18.93 2.66
N LEU A 130 -8.87 -18.51 1.57
CA LEU A 130 -8.99 -19.11 0.25
C LEU A 130 -8.03 -20.33 0.11
N PRO A 131 -8.12 -21.08 -0.99
CA PRO A 131 -7.19 -22.18 -1.25
C PRO A 131 -5.73 -21.78 -1.08
N ALA A 132 -4.89 -22.67 -0.56
CA ALA A 132 -3.49 -22.39 -0.27
C ALA A 132 -2.77 -21.75 -1.47
N GLY A 133 -2.10 -20.64 -1.24
CA GLY A 133 -1.40 -19.87 -2.27
C GLY A 133 -2.23 -18.82 -2.98
N HIS A 134 -3.48 -18.58 -2.57
CA HIS A 134 -4.39 -17.59 -3.14
C HIS A 134 -5.13 -16.76 -2.08
N PRO A 135 -5.62 -15.54 -2.44
CA PRO A 135 -5.28 -14.81 -3.66
C PRO A 135 -3.83 -14.32 -3.61
N TYR A 136 -3.24 -14.02 -4.75
CA TYR A 136 -1.98 -13.28 -4.77
C TYR A 136 -2.22 -11.86 -4.28
N GLU A 137 -1.27 -11.33 -3.52
CA GLU A 137 -1.19 -9.90 -3.25
C GLU A 137 -0.75 -9.17 -4.50
N PHE A 138 -1.14 -7.91 -4.66
CA PHE A 138 -0.75 -7.19 -5.86
C PHE A 138 -0.30 -5.74 -5.58
N PHE A 139 0.46 -5.20 -6.53
CA PHE A 139 0.82 -3.78 -6.60
C PHE A 139 0.53 -3.28 -8.01
N ASP A 140 -0.37 -2.32 -8.15
CA ASP A 140 -0.89 -1.90 -9.45
C ASP A 140 -0.95 -0.39 -9.64
N ASP A 141 -0.81 0.04 -10.91
CA ASP A 141 -1.00 1.42 -11.35
C ASP A 141 -2.50 1.73 -11.51
N VAL A 142 -3.10 2.19 -10.43
CA VAL A 142 -4.51 2.59 -10.42
C VAL A 142 -4.81 3.71 -11.41
N SER A 143 -3.84 4.57 -11.70
CA SER A 143 -3.99 5.68 -12.62
C SER A 143 -4.07 5.25 -14.10
N ALA A 144 -3.53 4.09 -14.43
CA ALA A 144 -3.58 3.57 -15.80
C ALA A 144 -4.98 3.17 -16.26
N HIS A 145 -5.89 2.94 -15.32
CA HIS A 145 -7.24 2.51 -15.64
C HIS A 145 -8.16 3.71 -15.88
N ALA A 146 -8.85 3.70 -17.02
CA ALA A 146 -9.81 4.73 -17.37
C ALA A 146 -11.03 4.69 -16.43
N GLY A 147 -11.46 5.84 -15.96
CA GLY A 147 -12.61 5.94 -15.06
C GLY A 147 -12.33 5.36 -13.66
N VAL A 148 -13.25 4.57 -13.13
CA VAL A 148 -13.14 3.89 -11.84
C VAL A 148 -12.61 2.48 -12.08
N ALA A 149 -11.45 2.16 -11.49
CA ALA A 149 -10.86 0.83 -11.57
C ALA A 149 -11.65 -0.16 -10.68
N ASP A 150 -12.13 -1.26 -11.23
CA ASP A 150 -12.82 -2.31 -10.47
C ASP A 150 -11.89 -3.52 -10.31
N TYR A 151 -11.48 -3.83 -9.08
CA TYR A 151 -10.59 -4.95 -8.75
C TYR A 151 -11.34 -6.24 -8.39
N GLY A 152 -12.68 -6.20 -8.33
CA GLY A 152 -13.55 -7.36 -8.26
C GLY A 152 -13.78 -7.99 -6.90
N TRP A 153 -12.99 -7.64 -5.85
CA TRP A 153 -13.21 -8.19 -4.51
C TRP A 153 -14.66 -8.01 -4.04
N PRO A 154 -15.29 -8.94 -3.36
CA PRO A 154 -14.79 -10.26 -2.94
C PRO A 154 -15.11 -11.39 -3.92
N ARG A 155 -15.67 -11.08 -5.09
CA ARG A 155 -16.14 -12.07 -6.05
C ARG A 155 -15.05 -12.57 -6.98
N CYS A 156 -14.17 -11.64 -7.37
CA CYS A 156 -13.12 -11.85 -8.32
C CYS A 156 -11.83 -11.25 -7.75
N GLU A 157 -10.73 -11.88 -7.99
CA GLU A 157 -9.41 -11.35 -7.64
C GLU A 157 -8.35 -11.81 -8.65
N GLU A 158 -7.16 -11.26 -8.57
CA GLU A 158 -6.00 -11.62 -9.38
C GLU A 158 -6.26 -11.46 -10.89
N ASN A 159 -6.00 -12.54 -11.63
CA ASN A 159 -6.16 -12.62 -13.08
C ASN A 159 -7.57 -13.12 -13.44
N HIS A 160 -8.59 -12.35 -13.14
CA HIS A 160 -9.99 -12.68 -13.45
C HIS A 160 -10.45 -14.01 -12.85
N LEU A 161 -9.88 -14.43 -11.71
CA LEU A 161 -10.31 -15.62 -11.00
C LEU A 161 -11.59 -15.38 -10.22
N ALA A 162 -12.59 -16.26 -10.41
CA ALA A 162 -13.83 -16.23 -9.68
C ALA A 162 -13.71 -17.01 -8.36
N TYR A 163 -13.87 -16.32 -7.24
CA TYR A 163 -13.91 -16.91 -5.90
C TYR A 163 -15.35 -17.12 -5.38
N GLN A 164 -16.32 -16.57 -6.08
CA GLN A 164 -17.75 -16.86 -5.83
C GLN A 164 -18.37 -17.55 -7.05
N ALA A 165 -19.16 -18.57 -6.79
CA ALA A 165 -19.83 -19.34 -7.84
C ALA A 165 -20.71 -18.44 -8.73
N GLY A 166 -20.51 -18.52 -10.03
CA GLY A 166 -21.25 -17.75 -11.02
C GLY A 166 -20.78 -16.30 -11.22
N ALA A 167 -19.72 -15.87 -10.55
CA ALA A 167 -19.15 -14.56 -10.81
C ALA A 167 -18.56 -14.48 -12.23
N ASN A 168 -18.84 -13.38 -12.93
CA ASN A 168 -18.16 -13.03 -14.19
C ASN A 168 -17.07 -12.03 -13.85
N CYS A 169 -15.82 -12.41 -14.06
CA CYS A 169 -14.62 -11.63 -13.71
C CYS A 169 -13.89 -11.08 -14.94
N SER A 170 -14.53 -11.03 -16.08
CA SER A 170 -13.85 -10.65 -17.34
C SER A 170 -13.60 -9.15 -17.50
N SER A 171 -14.24 -8.31 -16.70
CA SER A 171 -14.16 -6.84 -16.77
C SER A 171 -13.32 -6.22 -15.68
N GLU A 172 -12.93 -6.99 -14.67
CA GLU A 172 -12.15 -6.51 -13.55
C GLU A 172 -10.68 -6.25 -13.96
N VAL A 173 -10.01 -5.40 -13.20
CA VAL A 173 -8.61 -5.10 -13.42
C VAL A 173 -7.76 -6.34 -13.12
N ALA A 174 -6.87 -6.69 -14.05
CA ALA A 174 -5.76 -7.60 -13.80
C ALA A 174 -4.54 -6.79 -13.39
N PRO A 175 -4.03 -6.92 -12.15
CA PRO A 175 -2.92 -6.12 -11.65
C PRO A 175 -1.61 -6.37 -12.39
N ARG A 176 -0.69 -5.38 -12.34
CA ARG A 176 0.58 -5.41 -13.08
C ARG A 176 1.71 -6.12 -12.36
N VAL A 177 1.70 -6.13 -11.04
CA VAL A 177 2.71 -6.81 -10.21
C VAL A 177 2.02 -7.67 -9.19
N GLU A 178 2.46 -8.91 -9.05
CA GLU A 178 1.93 -9.88 -8.11
C GLU A 178 2.98 -10.32 -7.09
N PHE A 179 2.49 -10.68 -5.91
CA PHE A 179 3.27 -11.25 -4.82
C PHE A 179 2.57 -12.50 -4.29
N PRO A 180 3.28 -13.40 -3.61
CA PRO A 180 2.64 -14.56 -3.00
C PRO A 180 1.53 -14.15 -2.02
N ALA A 181 0.56 -15.03 -1.85
CA ALA A 181 -0.51 -14.84 -0.88
C ALA A 181 0.03 -14.61 0.54
N TYR A 182 -0.67 -13.76 1.28
CA TYR A 182 -0.42 -13.46 2.70
C TYR A 182 0.86 -12.65 3.00
N GLU A 183 1.52 -12.09 2.00
CA GLU A 183 2.68 -11.21 2.22
C GLU A 183 2.29 -9.89 2.89
N THR A 184 1.08 -9.43 2.69
CA THR A 184 0.47 -8.22 3.26
C THR A 184 1.28 -6.97 2.97
N ILE A 185 1.02 -6.34 1.84
CA ILE A 185 1.66 -5.09 1.42
C ILE A 185 1.19 -3.95 2.33
N ILE A 186 2.14 -3.31 3.04
CA ILE A 186 1.82 -2.22 3.98
C ILE A 186 2.38 -0.88 3.52
N GLY A 187 3.60 -0.84 3.02
CA GLY A 187 4.25 0.40 2.59
C GLY A 187 4.86 0.29 1.22
N THR A 188 4.75 1.34 0.43
CA THR A 188 5.33 1.40 -0.92
C THR A 188 5.99 2.76 -1.16
N THR A 189 7.05 2.78 -1.95
CA THR A 189 7.68 4.02 -2.42
C THR A 189 8.43 3.78 -3.72
N PHE A 190 8.44 4.78 -4.60
CA PHE A 190 9.33 4.77 -5.77
C PHE A 190 10.69 5.35 -5.41
N TYR A 191 11.75 4.77 -5.93
CA TYR A 191 13.10 5.19 -5.63
C TYR A 191 13.61 6.19 -6.67
N GLU A 192 13.34 7.46 -6.42
CA GLU A 192 13.79 8.58 -7.24
C GLU A 192 14.58 9.60 -6.40
N PRO A 193 15.81 9.26 -5.98
CA PRO A 193 16.64 10.17 -5.23
C PRO A 193 17.12 11.32 -6.11
N PRO A 194 17.41 12.52 -5.54
CA PRO A 194 18.04 13.61 -6.28
C PRO A 194 19.31 13.17 -7.02
N ALA A 195 19.62 13.78 -8.15
CA ALA A 195 20.73 13.37 -9.01
C ALA A 195 22.09 13.36 -8.30
N ALA A 196 22.33 14.31 -7.39
CA ALA A 196 23.55 14.46 -6.62
C ALA A 196 23.44 13.94 -5.17
N ALA A 197 22.52 13.01 -4.91
CA ALA A 197 22.29 12.50 -3.56
C ALA A 197 23.51 11.70 -3.06
N ALA A 198 24.08 12.14 -1.93
CA ALA A 198 25.34 11.59 -1.38
C ALA A 198 25.23 10.14 -0.89
N HIS A 199 24.03 9.65 -0.65
CA HIS A 199 23.74 8.33 -0.12
C HIS A 199 22.74 7.55 -0.99
N ALA A 200 22.75 7.85 -2.30
CA ALA A 200 21.93 7.11 -3.24
C ALA A 200 22.37 5.65 -3.35
N LEU A 201 21.42 4.73 -3.34
CA LEU A 201 21.65 3.34 -3.70
C LEU A 201 22.16 3.26 -5.15
N PRO A 202 22.80 2.14 -5.55
CA PRO A 202 23.23 1.93 -6.92
C PRO A 202 22.18 2.25 -7.97
N SER A 203 22.61 2.71 -9.14
CA SER A 203 21.71 3.17 -10.22
C SER A 203 20.69 2.14 -10.67
N ALA A 204 20.97 0.84 -10.47
CA ALA A 204 20.05 -0.25 -10.77
C ALA A 204 18.71 -0.17 -10.02
N TYR A 205 18.68 0.53 -8.88
CA TYR A 205 17.46 0.74 -8.08
C TYR A 205 16.66 1.96 -8.52
N ARG A 206 17.27 2.88 -9.27
CA ARG A 206 16.61 4.13 -9.66
C ARG A 206 15.40 3.85 -10.57
N GLY A 207 14.29 4.52 -10.31
CA GLY A 207 13.03 4.36 -11.02
C GLY A 207 12.21 3.14 -10.58
N GLY A 208 12.79 2.23 -9.79
CA GLY A 208 12.06 1.07 -9.28
C GLY A 208 11.24 1.38 -8.02
N ALA A 209 10.42 0.43 -7.61
CA ALA A 209 9.61 0.53 -6.40
C ALA A 209 10.13 -0.37 -5.28
N PHE A 210 10.14 0.14 -4.04
CA PHE A 210 10.30 -0.64 -2.83
C PHE A 210 8.94 -0.89 -2.19
N VAL A 211 8.70 -2.15 -1.83
CA VAL A 211 7.43 -2.62 -1.28
C VAL A 211 7.69 -3.35 0.03
N ALA A 212 7.17 -2.83 1.13
CA ALA A 212 7.29 -3.45 2.45
C ALA A 212 6.19 -4.48 2.66
N MET A 213 6.60 -5.72 2.88
CA MET A 213 5.78 -6.88 3.16
C MET A 213 5.80 -7.14 4.66
N ARG A 214 4.65 -7.00 5.31
CA ARG A 214 4.50 -7.26 6.75
C ARG A 214 4.62 -8.74 7.08
N GLY A 215 4.36 -9.61 6.11
CA GLY A 215 4.30 -11.06 6.27
C GLY A 215 3.01 -11.54 6.92
N SER A 216 2.80 -12.83 6.82
CA SER A 216 1.56 -13.51 7.22
C SER A 216 1.37 -13.61 8.74
N TRP A 217 0.12 -13.53 9.20
CA TRP A 217 -0.30 -14.04 10.49
C TRP A 217 -0.67 -15.54 10.43
N HIS A 218 -0.94 -16.05 9.21
CA HIS A 218 -1.12 -17.49 9.01
C HIS A 218 0.17 -18.25 9.25
N THR A 219 0.07 -19.39 9.92
CA THR A 219 1.21 -20.25 10.21
C THR A 219 1.01 -21.65 9.64
N ASN A 220 2.12 -22.32 9.33
CA ASN A 220 2.12 -23.74 9.00
C ASN A 220 1.92 -24.60 10.28
N ALA A 221 1.93 -25.93 10.13
CA ALA A 221 1.75 -26.87 11.24
C ALA A 221 2.83 -26.77 12.33
N SER A 222 3.97 -26.15 12.05
CA SER A 222 5.07 -25.90 13.01
C SER A 222 4.98 -24.52 13.67
N GLY A 223 3.90 -23.74 13.41
CA GLY A 223 3.72 -22.41 13.96
C GLY A 223 4.57 -21.33 13.27
N ILE A 224 5.21 -21.64 12.15
CA ILE A 224 6.03 -20.70 11.38
C ILE A 224 5.12 -19.98 10.38
N ALA A 225 5.23 -18.64 10.31
CA ALA A 225 4.47 -17.84 9.36
C ALA A 225 4.75 -18.31 7.91
N VAL A 226 3.70 -18.50 7.13
CA VAL A 226 3.79 -19.00 5.75
C VAL A 226 4.41 -17.99 4.79
N ALA A 227 4.33 -16.69 5.11
CA ALA A 227 4.98 -15.60 4.39
C ALA A 227 5.82 -14.79 5.40
N PRO A 228 7.17 -14.80 5.29
CA PRO A 228 8.04 -14.04 6.19
C PRO A 228 8.08 -12.56 5.80
N PRO A 229 8.24 -11.63 6.76
CA PRO A 229 8.37 -10.21 6.45
C PRO A 229 9.66 -9.89 5.68
N PHE A 230 9.57 -9.00 4.69
CA PHE A 230 10.72 -8.47 3.94
C PHE A 230 10.38 -7.18 3.22
N VAL A 231 11.38 -6.53 2.64
CA VAL A 231 11.17 -5.45 1.66
C VAL A 231 11.55 -5.98 0.29
N ALA A 232 10.61 -5.91 -0.64
CA ALA A 232 10.84 -6.23 -2.05
C ALA A 232 11.34 -5.02 -2.83
N PHE A 233 12.09 -5.29 -3.88
CA PHE A 233 12.40 -4.32 -4.94
C PHE A 233 11.79 -4.79 -6.25
N VAL A 234 10.98 -3.96 -6.87
CA VAL A 234 10.37 -4.15 -8.19
C VAL A 234 11.10 -3.27 -9.19
N PRO A 235 11.86 -3.84 -10.14
CA PRO A 235 12.46 -3.08 -11.23
C PRO A 235 11.38 -2.51 -12.15
N MET A 236 11.40 -1.17 -12.36
CA MET A 236 10.42 -0.48 -13.18
C MET A 236 11.06 0.23 -14.38
N SER A 237 10.25 0.54 -15.38
CA SER A 237 10.55 1.45 -16.49
C SER A 237 9.36 2.39 -16.67
N GLY A 238 9.46 3.60 -16.09
CA GLY A 238 8.31 4.48 -15.90
C GLY A 238 7.25 3.79 -15.04
N ASP A 239 6.02 3.72 -15.51
CA ASP A 239 4.90 3.06 -14.84
C ASP A 239 4.66 1.61 -15.34
N SER A 240 5.73 0.93 -15.71
CA SER A 240 5.64 -0.48 -16.09
C SER A 240 6.72 -1.30 -15.39
N PRO A 241 6.38 -2.45 -14.79
CA PRO A 241 7.38 -3.37 -14.30
C PRO A 241 8.23 -3.87 -15.46
N LYS A 242 9.54 -4.01 -15.26
CA LYS A 242 10.47 -4.49 -16.31
C LYS A 242 10.19 -5.93 -16.74
N THR A 243 9.60 -6.71 -15.85
CA THR A 243 9.16 -8.08 -16.14
C THR A 243 7.64 -8.11 -16.13
N ALA A 244 7.04 -8.67 -17.19
CA ALA A 244 5.59 -8.86 -17.24
C ALA A 244 5.12 -9.82 -16.14
N VAL A 245 3.87 -9.66 -15.73
CA VAL A 245 3.24 -10.55 -14.73
C VAL A 245 3.23 -12.00 -15.25
N ASN A 246 3.54 -12.92 -14.35
CA ASN A 246 3.44 -14.36 -14.61
C ASN A 246 2.54 -15.01 -13.55
N TRP A 247 1.27 -15.13 -13.89
CA TRP A 247 0.23 -15.67 -13.00
C TRP A 247 0.48 -17.11 -12.48
N LYS A 248 1.51 -17.76 -12.99
CA LYS A 248 1.93 -19.09 -12.51
C LYS A 248 3.09 -19.03 -11.52
N THR A 249 3.76 -17.90 -11.41
CA THR A 249 4.96 -17.75 -10.60
C THR A 249 5.06 -16.32 -10.06
N PRO A 250 4.43 -16.01 -8.90
CA PRO A 250 4.30 -14.66 -8.35
C PRO A 250 5.59 -14.08 -7.76
N THR A 251 6.74 -14.55 -8.19
CA THR A 251 8.07 -14.14 -7.68
C THR A 251 8.99 -13.62 -8.78
N THR A 252 8.52 -13.55 -10.04
CA THR A 252 9.38 -13.25 -11.19
C THR A 252 9.64 -11.77 -11.40
N GLN A 253 8.79 -10.90 -10.84
CA GLN A 253 8.81 -9.46 -11.09
C GLN A 253 9.64 -8.66 -10.09
N TRP A 254 10.06 -9.26 -9.00
CA TRP A 254 10.70 -8.59 -7.89
C TRP A 254 11.82 -9.44 -7.29
N SER A 255 12.63 -8.82 -6.46
CA SER A 255 13.64 -9.49 -5.64
C SER A 255 13.53 -9.05 -4.18
N ALA A 256 13.84 -9.95 -3.25
CA ALA A 256 13.96 -9.59 -1.85
C ALA A 256 15.16 -8.66 -1.66
N PHE A 257 14.92 -7.45 -1.19
CA PHE A 257 15.95 -6.42 -0.98
C PHE A 257 16.46 -6.42 0.46
N LEU A 258 15.55 -6.42 1.43
CA LEU A 258 15.89 -6.44 2.86
C LEU A 258 15.13 -7.57 3.53
N THR A 259 15.84 -8.50 4.12
CA THR A 259 15.34 -9.72 4.76
C THR A 259 15.85 -9.84 6.18
N GLY A 260 15.53 -10.97 6.85
CA GLY A 260 16.03 -11.25 8.20
C GLY A 260 15.08 -10.81 9.31
N PHE A 261 13.85 -10.44 9.00
CA PHE A 261 12.83 -10.08 9.98
C PHE A 261 12.17 -11.30 10.66
N GLN A 262 12.45 -12.50 10.16
CA GLN A 262 12.02 -13.77 10.76
C GLN A 262 13.20 -14.75 10.77
N SER A 263 13.44 -15.39 11.90
CA SER A 263 14.48 -16.38 12.05
C SER A 263 14.03 -17.75 11.50
N ALA A 264 14.98 -18.69 11.33
CA ALA A 264 14.69 -20.01 10.78
C ALA A 264 13.71 -20.85 11.64
N ASN A 265 13.64 -20.59 12.93
CA ASN A 265 12.66 -21.24 13.83
C ASN A 265 11.27 -20.58 13.82
N GLY A 266 11.04 -19.59 12.96
CA GLY A 266 9.79 -18.88 12.84
C GLY A 266 9.61 -17.68 13.78
N SER A 267 10.56 -17.43 14.69
CA SER A 267 10.48 -16.25 15.56
C SER A 267 10.58 -14.98 14.74
N ARG A 268 9.57 -14.13 14.83
CA ARG A 268 9.54 -12.84 14.17
C ARG A 268 10.29 -11.82 15.00
N ILE A 269 11.30 -11.20 14.44
CA ILE A 269 12.18 -10.23 15.11
C ILE A 269 11.99 -8.80 14.59
N GLY A 270 11.24 -8.66 13.50
CA GLY A 270 10.85 -7.37 12.94
C GLY A 270 9.70 -7.51 11.97
N ARG A 271 9.16 -6.35 11.57
CA ARG A 271 8.00 -6.27 10.68
C ARG A 271 8.04 -4.95 9.91
N PRO A 272 8.61 -4.95 8.67
CA PRO A 272 8.69 -3.72 7.89
C PRO A 272 7.29 -3.26 7.47
N THR A 273 6.99 -1.98 7.68
CA THR A 273 5.68 -1.40 7.40
C THR A 273 5.75 -0.12 6.59
N GLY A 274 6.76 0.71 6.78
CA GLY A 274 6.93 1.94 6.03
C GLY A 274 8.23 1.96 5.24
N VAL A 275 8.19 2.50 4.03
CA VAL A 275 9.37 2.75 3.21
C VAL A 275 9.35 4.17 2.68
N ALA A 276 10.49 4.87 2.72
CA ALA A 276 10.60 6.23 2.24
C ALA A 276 12.02 6.54 1.74
N VAL A 277 12.10 7.43 0.75
CA VAL A 277 13.38 7.92 0.23
C VAL A 277 13.71 9.25 0.89
N GLY A 278 14.86 9.31 1.54
CA GLY A 278 15.33 10.55 2.15
C GLY A 278 15.99 11.52 1.14
N PRO A 279 16.14 12.79 1.51
CA PRO A 279 16.63 13.83 0.60
C PRO A 279 18.09 13.62 0.15
N GLN A 280 18.85 12.79 0.85
CA GLN A 280 20.20 12.39 0.47
C GLN A 280 20.26 11.03 -0.22
N GLY A 281 19.12 10.45 -0.59
CA GLY A 281 19.04 9.20 -1.34
C GLY A 281 19.06 7.92 -0.50
N SER A 282 19.19 7.99 0.83
CA SER A 282 19.03 6.80 1.67
C SER A 282 17.60 6.29 1.61
N LEU A 283 17.44 4.97 1.65
CA LEU A 283 16.15 4.34 1.89
C LEU A 283 15.94 4.19 3.41
N PHE A 284 14.79 4.60 3.89
CA PHE A 284 14.35 4.38 5.27
C PHE A 284 13.27 3.31 5.30
N VAL A 285 13.38 2.39 6.26
CA VAL A 285 12.39 1.32 6.49
C VAL A 285 11.96 1.37 7.94
N ALA A 286 10.67 1.60 8.17
CA ALA A 286 10.08 1.54 9.50
C ALA A 286 9.70 0.10 9.84
N ASP A 287 9.95 -0.29 11.09
CA ASP A 287 9.64 -1.60 11.65
C ASP A 287 8.72 -1.40 12.87
N ASP A 288 7.45 -1.77 12.75
CA ASP A 288 6.45 -1.53 13.79
C ASP A 288 6.53 -2.55 14.95
N GLN A 289 7.22 -3.66 14.77
CA GLN A 289 7.42 -4.63 15.83
C GLN A 289 8.60 -4.27 16.73
N SER A 290 9.72 -3.86 16.14
CA SER A 290 10.92 -3.50 16.89
C SER A 290 10.91 -2.03 17.36
N GLY A 291 10.09 -1.18 16.73
CA GLY A 291 10.07 0.26 16.94
C GLY A 291 11.27 0.99 16.30
N PHE A 292 11.99 0.35 15.41
CA PHE A 292 13.15 0.93 14.74
C PHE A 292 12.81 1.55 13.38
N ILE A 293 13.64 2.49 12.97
CA ILE A 293 13.72 2.97 11.60
C ILE A 293 15.12 2.65 11.09
N TYR A 294 15.20 1.71 10.17
CA TYR A 294 16.45 1.37 9.50
C TYR A 294 16.77 2.40 8.41
N ARG A 295 18.01 2.82 8.35
CA ARG A 295 18.53 3.64 7.26
C ARG A 295 19.48 2.81 6.42
N ILE A 296 19.14 2.61 5.15
CA ILE A 296 19.94 1.87 4.18
C ILE A 296 20.64 2.87 3.27
N ARG A 297 21.94 2.74 3.16
CA ARG A 297 22.83 3.54 2.31
C ARG A 297 24.04 2.72 1.88
N PRO A 298 24.72 3.09 0.80
CA PRO A 298 26.03 2.51 0.45
C PRO A 298 27.07 2.71 1.54
#